data_40200dfe99b2304e2e327b7b26b840bc
#
_entry.id   40200dfe99b2304e2e327b7b26b840bc
#
_cell.length_a   1.000
_cell.length_b   1.000
_cell.length_c   1.000
_cell.angle_alpha   90.00
_cell.angle_beta   90.00
_cell.angle_gamma   90.00
#
_symmetry.space_group_name_H-M   'P 1'
#
loop_
_entity.id
_entity.type
_entity.pdbx_description
1 polymer ?
#
loop_
_entity_poly.entity_id
_entity_poly.type
_entity_poly.pdbx_seq_one_letter_code
_entity_poly.pdbx_strand_id
1 'polypeptide(L)'
;MKKLKTLVGIASASAALFLAGCQGGYNGQLLGEMTRPRWNPITPYGMVFVPSGVLHIGPSDQDVNSAHVAKAKQVSIVGFYMDDTEITNNEYRQFVNWVRDSIAHVMMEHTKEDANSGKTQIDWKQKIDWKKTEGNEQLEEMFVPESQRFWGLKELDVSKLWYTYQWIDYKAAALSKNRGVERSKFIRTEKTYVYPDTLCWVRDFTYSYNEPMTRNYFHHAAFDDYPVVGVTFDQAKAFNAWRTRLWMDYKXXXXXXXXXXXXXXXRGRVGVCS
;
A
#
# COMPACT_ATOMS: atom_id res chain seq x y z
N MET A 1 -10.51 -80.30 -6.10
CA MET A 1 -10.61 -79.24 -5.05
C MET A 1 -9.62 -78.12 -5.18
N LYS A 2 -8.36 -78.37 -5.60
CA LYS A 2 -7.34 -77.31 -5.79
C LYS A 2 -7.74 -76.27 -6.95
N LYS A 3 -8.27 -76.77 -8.07
CA LYS A 3 -8.68 -75.94 -9.21
C LYS A 3 -9.88 -75.03 -8.87
N LEU A 4 -10.77 -75.49 -7.98
CA LEU A 4 -11.93 -74.68 -7.55
C LEU A 4 -11.47 -73.50 -6.67
N LYS A 5 -10.51 -73.73 -5.78
CA LYS A 5 -9.98 -72.70 -4.88
C LYS A 5 -9.24 -71.59 -5.65
N THR A 6 -8.50 -72.00 -6.72
CA THR A 6 -7.83 -71.03 -7.59
C THR A 6 -8.84 -70.16 -8.38
N LEU A 7 -9.89 -70.76 -8.90
CA LEU A 7 -10.96 -70.05 -9.62
C LEU A 7 -11.69 -69.05 -8.73
N VAL A 8 -12.01 -69.44 -7.47
CA VAL A 8 -12.64 -68.54 -6.52
C VAL A 8 -11.67 -67.42 -6.14
N GLY A 9 -10.38 -67.69 -5.99
CA GLY A 9 -9.38 -66.65 -5.70
C GLY A 9 -9.24 -65.62 -6.81
N ILE A 10 -9.24 -66.06 -8.11
CA ILE A 10 -9.18 -65.15 -9.26
C ILE A 10 -10.47 -64.32 -9.36
N ALA A 11 -11.62 -64.94 -9.11
CA ALA A 11 -12.90 -64.23 -9.17
C ALA A 11 -13.02 -63.17 -8.04
N SER A 12 -12.51 -63.46 -6.84
CA SER A 12 -12.51 -62.47 -5.75
C SER A 12 -11.51 -61.34 -5.98
N ALA A 13 -10.35 -61.63 -6.59
CA ALA A 13 -9.36 -60.60 -6.89
C ALA A 13 -9.87 -59.63 -8.02
N SER A 14 -10.56 -60.17 -9.03
CA SER A 14 -11.13 -59.34 -10.10
C SER A 14 -12.29 -58.50 -9.55
N ALA A 15 -13.13 -59.04 -8.67
CA ALA A 15 -14.20 -58.28 -8.02
C ALA A 15 -13.66 -57.13 -7.17
N ALA A 16 -12.56 -57.34 -6.45
CA ALA A 16 -11.91 -56.31 -5.65
C ALA A 16 -11.34 -55.18 -6.52
N LEU A 17 -10.77 -55.53 -7.69
CA LEU A 17 -10.26 -54.53 -8.68
C LEU A 17 -11.38 -53.67 -9.25
N PHE A 18 -12.57 -54.24 -9.51
CA PHE A 18 -13.71 -53.47 -10.00
C PHE A 18 -14.29 -52.53 -8.93
N LEU A 19 -14.23 -52.88 -7.67
CA LEU A 19 -14.72 -52.05 -6.58
C LEU A 19 -13.79 -50.88 -6.26
N ALA A 20 -12.48 -51.03 -6.52
CA ALA A 20 -11.53 -49.97 -6.26
C ALA A 20 -11.62 -48.80 -7.28
N GLY A 21 -12.24 -49.05 -8.45
CA GLY A 21 -12.36 -47.99 -9.49
C GLY A 21 -13.45 -46.98 -9.26
N CYS A 22 -14.32 -47.14 -8.24
CA CYS A 22 -15.50 -46.27 -8.07
C CYS A 22 -15.39 -45.26 -6.93
N GLN A 23 -14.19 -45.02 -6.39
CA GLN A 23 -14.01 -44.07 -5.29
C GLN A 23 -13.57 -42.68 -5.73
N GLY A 24 -13.81 -42.29 -6.99
CA GLY A 24 -13.66 -40.91 -7.40
C GLY A 24 -14.91 -40.13 -6.95
N GLY A 25 -14.83 -39.44 -5.81
CA GLY A 25 -15.91 -38.59 -5.39
C GLY A 25 -16.16 -37.51 -6.46
N TYR A 26 -17.36 -37.57 -7.05
CA TYR A 26 -17.77 -36.60 -8.05
C TYR A 26 -18.10 -35.28 -7.33
N ASN A 27 -17.15 -34.34 -7.35
CA ASN A 27 -17.32 -33.02 -6.74
C ASN A 27 -18.04 -32.02 -7.67
N GLY A 28 -18.64 -32.52 -8.76
CA GLY A 28 -19.28 -31.67 -9.72
C GLY A 28 -18.32 -30.90 -10.64
N GLN A 29 -17.03 -31.22 -10.57
CA GLN A 29 -16.01 -30.57 -11.39
C GLN A 29 -15.80 -31.35 -12.70
N LEU A 30 -15.31 -30.65 -13.72
CA LEU A 30 -14.97 -31.26 -14.99
C LEU A 30 -13.86 -32.31 -14.82
N LEU A 31 -14.01 -33.42 -15.55
CA LEU A 31 -13.01 -34.49 -15.55
C LEU A 31 -11.64 -33.95 -16.05
N GLY A 32 -10.61 -34.28 -15.31
CA GLY A 32 -9.25 -33.83 -15.63
C GLY A 32 -8.85 -32.50 -15.03
N GLU A 33 -9.74 -31.80 -14.35
CA GLU A 33 -9.42 -30.55 -13.65
C GLU A 33 -8.83 -30.85 -12.26
N MET A 34 -7.66 -30.29 -11.99
CA MET A 34 -7.05 -30.40 -10.67
C MET A 34 -7.81 -29.56 -9.66
N THR A 35 -8.13 -30.12 -8.50
CA THR A 35 -8.72 -29.41 -7.39
C THR A 35 -7.74 -28.35 -6.89
N ARG A 36 -8.06 -27.09 -7.10
CA ARG A 36 -7.23 -25.99 -6.63
C ARG A 36 -7.53 -25.69 -5.17
N PRO A 37 -6.49 -25.58 -4.34
CA PRO A 37 -6.74 -25.19 -2.96
C PRO A 37 -7.36 -23.79 -2.91
N ARG A 38 -8.28 -23.59 -1.97
CA ARG A 38 -8.93 -22.30 -1.77
C ARG A 38 -7.85 -21.27 -1.41
N TRP A 39 -7.72 -20.25 -2.25
CA TRP A 39 -6.76 -19.19 -2.02
C TRP A 39 -7.33 -18.16 -1.05
N ASN A 40 -6.65 -17.98 0.09
CA ASN A 40 -6.98 -16.97 1.07
C ASN A 40 -5.86 -15.94 1.08
N PRO A 41 -6.10 -14.75 0.53
CA PRO A 41 -5.06 -13.71 0.53
C PRO A 41 -4.78 -13.23 1.95
N ILE A 42 -3.54 -12.87 2.21
CA ILE A 42 -3.16 -12.24 3.47
C ILE A 42 -3.74 -10.83 3.47
N THR A 43 -4.58 -10.53 4.44
CA THR A 43 -5.18 -9.20 4.59
C THR A 43 -4.08 -8.17 4.87
N PRO A 44 -4.01 -7.08 4.11
CA PRO A 44 -3.04 -6.02 4.43
C PRO A 44 -3.31 -5.42 5.81
N TYR A 45 -2.24 -5.02 6.48
CA TYR A 45 -2.32 -4.52 7.84
C TYR A 45 -3.21 -3.27 7.91
N GLY A 46 -4.15 -3.24 8.85
CA GLY A 46 -5.07 -2.13 9.05
C GLY A 46 -6.19 -2.03 8.02
N MET A 47 -6.40 -3.08 7.21
CA MET A 47 -7.43 -3.06 6.18
C MET A 47 -8.49 -4.12 6.40
N VAL A 48 -9.70 -3.83 5.95
CA VAL A 48 -10.87 -4.72 6.01
C VAL A 48 -11.28 -5.07 4.57
N PHE A 49 -11.62 -6.33 4.34
CA PHE A 49 -12.10 -6.77 3.03
C PHE A 49 -13.56 -6.37 2.83
N VAL A 50 -13.81 -5.62 1.76
CA VAL A 50 -15.15 -5.24 1.32
C VAL A 50 -15.52 -6.15 0.14
N PRO A 51 -16.57 -6.98 0.27
CA PRO A 51 -16.95 -7.88 -0.83
C PRO A 51 -17.50 -7.13 -2.02
N SER A 52 -17.49 -7.76 -3.19
CA SER A 52 -18.08 -7.21 -4.41
C SER A 52 -19.58 -6.95 -4.23
N GLY A 53 -20.07 -5.86 -4.80
CA GLY A 53 -21.46 -5.48 -4.69
C GLY A 53 -21.87 -4.46 -5.72
N VAL A 54 -23.08 -3.95 -5.58
CA VAL A 54 -23.63 -2.92 -6.47
C VAL A 54 -23.87 -1.66 -5.64
N LEU A 55 -23.29 -0.57 -6.08
CA LEU A 55 -23.47 0.76 -5.47
C LEU A 55 -24.47 1.57 -6.29
N HIS A 56 -25.47 2.13 -5.64
CA HIS A 56 -26.44 3.04 -6.24
C HIS A 56 -25.97 4.47 -5.97
N ILE A 57 -25.68 5.20 -7.04
CA ILE A 57 -25.19 6.59 -6.96
C ILE A 57 -26.24 7.49 -7.61
N GLY A 58 -26.58 8.57 -6.95
CA GLY A 58 -27.51 9.55 -7.49
C GLY A 58 -28.42 10.12 -6.40
N PRO A 59 -29.30 11.03 -6.76
CA PRO A 59 -30.24 11.62 -5.81
C PRO A 59 -31.15 10.55 -5.21
N SER A 60 -31.43 10.67 -3.93
CA SER A 60 -32.35 9.78 -3.22
C SER A 60 -33.73 10.42 -3.08
N ASP A 61 -34.69 9.62 -2.65
CA ASP A 61 -36.06 10.09 -2.38
C ASP A 61 -36.11 11.16 -1.30
N GLN A 62 -35.07 11.28 -0.49
CA GLN A 62 -34.98 12.26 0.58
C GLN A 62 -34.40 13.61 0.11
N ASP A 63 -34.03 13.72 -1.16
CA ASP A 63 -33.52 14.98 -1.71
C ASP A 63 -34.71 15.92 -2.01
N VAL A 64 -34.96 16.83 -1.08
CA VAL A 64 -36.10 17.76 -1.14
C VAL A 64 -36.04 18.68 -2.35
N ASN A 65 -34.83 19.04 -2.78
CA ASN A 65 -34.67 19.94 -3.92
C ASN A 65 -34.88 19.27 -5.29
N SER A 66 -34.98 17.94 -5.30
CA SER A 66 -35.33 17.14 -6.49
C SER A 66 -34.67 17.61 -7.79
N ALA A 67 -33.38 17.90 -7.69
CA ALA A 67 -32.64 18.35 -8.86
C ALA A 67 -32.47 17.17 -9.82
N HIS A 68 -33.43 16.95 -10.68
CA HIS A 68 -33.42 15.83 -11.65
C HIS A 68 -32.32 15.96 -12.70
N VAL A 69 -31.36 16.81 -12.47
CA VAL A 69 -30.19 17.00 -13.36
C VAL A 69 -29.31 15.75 -13.39
N ALA A 70 -29.17 15.06 -12.25
CA ALA A 70 -28.36 13.85 -12.15
C ALA A 70 -29.24 12.60 -12.10
N LYS A 71 -29.04 11.69 -13.04
CA LYS A 71 -29.78 10.41 -13.06
C LYS A 71 -29.08 9.41 -12.13
N ALA A 72 -29.88 8.63 -11.42
CA ALA A 72 -29.38 7.54 -10.59
C ALA A 72 -28.68 6.48 -11.45
N LYS A 73 -27.56 5.99 -10.97
CA LYS A 73 -26.77 4.97 -11.65
C LYS A 73 -26.47 3.81 -10.72
N GLN A 74 -26.44 2.62 -11.29
CA GLN A 74 -25.95 1.43 -10.60
C GLN A 74 -24.55 1.12 -11.11
N VAL A 75 -23.61 0.99 -10.18
CA VAL A 75 -22.20 0.69 -10.49
C VAL A 75 -21.80 -0.59 -9.77
N SER A 76 -21.39 -1.60 -10.52
CA SER A 76 -20.84 -2.83 -9.95
C SER A 76 -19.39 -2.59 -9.51
N ILE A 77 -19.10 -2.93 -8.26
CA ILE A 77 -17.78 -2.76 -7.66
C ILE A 77 -17.23 -4.15 -7.32
N VAL A 78 -16.03 -4.42 -7.78
CA VAL A 78 -15.28 -5.64 -7.44
C VAL A 78 -14.82 -5.54 -5.98
N GLY A 79 -14.73 -6.68 -5.30
CA GLY A 79 -14.24 -6.73 -3.91
C GLY A 79 -12.85 -6.13 -3.78
N PHE A 80 -12.60 -5.41 -2.69
CA PHE A 80 -11.36 -4.68 -2.45
C PHE A 80 -11.07 -4.61 -0.95
N TYR A 81 -9.85 -4.19 -0.62
CA TYR A 81 -9.46 -3.89 0.75
C TYR A 81 -9.53 -2.38 0.98
N MET A 82 -10.00 -1.98 2.13
CA MET A 82 -10.11 -0.58 2.53
C MET A 82 -9.58 -0.41 3.95
N ASP A 83 -8.90 0.67 4.22
CA ASP A 83 -8.46 0.98 5.59
C ASP A 83 -9.68 1.09 6.51
N ASP A 84 -9.60 0.50 7.70
CA ASP A 84 -10.70 0.51 8.66
C ASP A 84 -10.84 1.86 9.38
N THR A 85 -9.76 2.65 9.39
CA THR A 85 -9.72 3.99 9.98
C THR A 85 -9.07 4.96 9.00
N GLU A 86 -9.23 6.25 9.25
CA GLU A 86 -8.46 7.29 8.56
C GLU A 86 -6.98 7.16 8.93
N ILE A 87 -6.10 7.53 8.00
CA ILE A 87 -4.65 7.50 8.25
C ILE A 87 -4.30 8.46 9.38
N THR A 88 -3.65 7.95 10.39
CA THR A 88 -3.32 8.70 11.61
C THR A 88 -2.02 9.50 11.46
N ASN A 89 -1.83 10.47 12.37
CA ASN A 89 -0.57 11.24 12.45
C ASN A 89 0.63 10.32 12.63
N ASN A 90 0.50 9.29 13.47
CA ASN A 90 1.58 8.32 13.71
C ASN A 90 1.95 7.57 12.43
N GLU A 91 0.96 7.08 11.68
CA GLU A 91 1.22 6.35 10.43
C GLU A 91 1.88 7.24 9.38
N TYR A 92 1.37 8.45 9.22
CA TYR A 92 1.95 9.39 8.25
C TYR A 92 3.36 9.82 8.68
N ARG A 93 3.59 9.98 9.99
CA ARG A 93 4.90 10.34 10.55
C ARG A 93 5.94 9.23 10.29
N GLN A 94 5.51 7.96 10.28
CA GLN A 94 6.40 6.85 9.88
C GLN A 94 6.93 7.02 8.45
N PHE A 95 6.06 7.45 7.53
CA PHE A 95 6.45 7.75 6.16
C PHE A 95 7.46 8.90 6.10
N VAL A 96 7.17 10.01 6.80
CA VAL A 96 8.05 11.18 6.84
C VAL A 96 9.42 10.80 7.41
N ASN A 97 9.44 10.04 8.50
CA ASN A 97 10.68 9.57 9.14
C ASN A 97 11.45 8.63 8.21
N TRP A 98 10.75 7.73 7.51
CA TRP A 98 11.39 6.83 6.54
C TRP A 98 12.07 7.62 5.40
N VAL A 99 11.41 8.69 4.90
CA VAL A 99 11.98 9.56 3.86
C VAL A 99 13.21 10.29 4.42
N ARG A 100 13.10 10.85 5.64
CA ARG A 100 14.23 11.51 6.32
C ARG A 100 15.44 10.56 6.43
N ASP A 101 15.18 9.36 6.95
CA ASP A 101 16.24 8.37 7.18
C ASP A 101 16.83 7.89 5.85
N SER A 102 16.02 7.72 4.80
CA SER A 102 16.51 7.34 3.47
C SER A 102 17.44 8.40 2.89
N ILE A 103 17.10 9.68 3.03
CA ILE A 103 17.96 10.80 2.57
C ILE A 103 19.29 10.78 3.33
N ALA A 104 19.22 10.65 4.66
CA ALA A 104 20.40 10.60 5.51
C ALA A 104 21.33 9.43 5.17
N HIS A 105 20.77 8.24 4.94
CA HIS A 105 21.56 7.07 4.53
C HIS A 105 22.26 7.29 3.19
N VAL A 106 21.58 7.94 2.23
CA VAL A 106 22.18 8.25 0.93
C VAL A 106 23.32 9.27 1.10
N MET A 107 23.12 10.29 1.93
CA MET A 107 24.14 11.32 2.20
C MET A 107 25.37 10.73 2.90
N MET A 108 25.18 9.78 3.80
CA MET A 108 26.25 9.10 4.52
C MET A 108 26.87 7.93 3.73
N GLU A 109 26.45 7.73 2.49
CA GLU A 109 26.91 6.65 1.62
C GLU A 109 26.69 5.24 2.21
N HIS A 110 25.68 5.10 3.08
CA HIS A 110 25.27 3.81 3.63
C HIS A 110 24.51 3.00 2.57
N THR A 111 25.21 2.60 1.51
CA THR A 111 24.60 1.90 0.38
C THR A 111 25.33 0.58 0.13
N LYS A 112 24.61 -0.36 -0.44
CA LYS A 112 25.15 -1.65 -0.87
C LYS A 112 24.63 -1.97 -2.26
N GLU A 113 25.43 -2.67 -3.04
CA GLU A 113 25.00 -3.17 -4.34
C GLU A 113 24.28 -4.49 -4.16
N ASP A 114 23.10 -4.57 -4.75
CA ASP A 114 22.34 -5.81 -4.78
C ASP A 114 22.99 -6.76 -5.79
N ALA A 115 23.47 -7.90 -5.31
CA ALA A 115 24.19 -8.89 -6.12
C ALA A 115 23.37 -9.41 -7.31
N ASN A 116 22.04 -9.38 -7.21
CA ASN A 116 21.18 -9.94 -8.27
C ASN A 116 20.81 -8.91 -9.33
N SER A 117 20.60 -7.64 -8.96
CA SER A 117 20.10 -6.61 -9.88
C SER A 117 21.15 -5.56 -10.25
N GLY A 118 22.28 -5.53 -9.56
CA GLY A 118 23.33 -4.52 -9.75
C GLY A 118 22.88 -3.10 -9.38
N LYS A 119 21.76 -2.98 -8.69
CA LYS A 119 21.23 -1.68 -8.26
C LYS A 119 21.71 -1.34 -6.86
N THR A 120 22.05 -0.08 -6.66
CA THR A 120 22.41 0.44 -5.36
C THR A 120 21.17 0.51 -4.46
N GLN A 121 21.25 -0.08 -3.28
CA GLN A 121 20.17 -0.06 -2.28
C GLN A 121 20.72 0.49 -0.95
N ILE A 122 19.82 1.06 -0.16
CA ILE A 122 20.19 1.57 1.17
C ILE A 122 20.43 0.39 2.11
N ASP A 123 21.52 0.47 2.86
CA ASP A 123 21.83 -0.53 3.90
C ASP A 123 21.23 -0.09 5.24
N TRP A 124 20.00 -0.52 5.49
CA TRP A 124 19.25 -0.21 6.71
C TRP A 124 19.82 -0.85 7.98
N LYS A 125 20.86 -1.67 7.87
CA LYS A 125 21.51 -2.26 9.06
C LYS A 125 22.37 -1.25 9.81
N GLN A 126 22.87 -0.26 9.09
CA GLN A 126 23.64 0.83 9.68
C GLN A 126 22.68 1.81 10.33
N LYS A 127 22.83 2.03 11.63
CA LYS A 127 21.92 2.92 12.38
C LYS A 127 22.45 4.35 12.37
N ILE A 128 21.55 5.30 12.25
CA ILE A 128 21.83 6.74 12.34
C ILE A 128 21.45 7.19 13.75
N ASP A 129 22.40 7.79 14.47
CA ASP A 129 22.13 8.36 15.78
C ASP A 129 21.82 9.86 15.61
N TRP A 130 20.54 10.18 15.58
CA TRP A 130 20.06 11.55 15.42
C TRP A 130 20.39 12.46 16.61
N LYS A 131 20.80 11.90 17.75
CA LYS A 131 21.19 12.67 18.95
C LYS A 131 22.68 13.07 18.90
N LYS A 132 23.50 12.26 18.25
CA LYS A 132 24.95 12.50 18.13
C LYS A 132 25.29 12.93 16.71
N THR A 133 24.86 14.12 16.33
CA THR A 133 25.14 14.65 15.00
C THR A 133 26.42 15.51 14.96
N GLU A 134 26.96 15.83 16.11
CA GLU A 134 28.22 16.60 16.21
C GLU A 134 29.37 15.80 15.59
N GLY A 135 30.09 16.42 14.67
CA GLY A 135 31.22 15.81 13.98
C GLY A 135 30.87 15.10 12.67
N ASN A 136 29.60 15.09 12.28
CA ASN A 136 29.17 14.54 10.99
C ASN A 136 28.62 15.65 10.10
N GLU A 137 29.49 16.23 9.29
CA GLU A 137 29.17 17.36 8.40
C GLU A 137 28.04 17.01 7.42
N GLN A 138 28.01 15.77 6.93
CA GLN A 138 26.99 15.32 5.99
C GLN A 138 25.59 15.34 6.62
N LEU A 139 25.51 14.88 7.88
CA LEU A 139 24.24 14.85 8.60
C LEU A 139 23.81 16.26 9.03
N GLU A 140 24.76 17.15 9.32
CA GLU A 140 24.46 18.54 9.67
C GLU A 140 23.78 19.30 8.54
N GLU A 141 24.06 18.93 7.30
CA GLU A 141 23.40 19.53 6.14
C GLU A 141 21.86 19.34 6.18
N MET A 142 21.38 18.28 6.85
CA MET A 142 19.93 18.04 6.96
C MET A 142 19.23 18.98 7.94
N PHE A 143 19.96 19.74 8.72
CA PHE A 143 19.42 20.66 9.71
C PHE A 143 19.42 22.09 9.20
N VAL A 144 18.57 22.92 9.82
CA VAL A 144 18.51 24.36 9.55
C VAL A 144 19.87 24.98 9.88
N PRO A 145 20.44 25.80 8.97
CA PRO A 145 21.73 26.48 9.23
C PRO A 145 21.69 27.29 10.53
N GLU A 146 22.80 27.32 11.23
CA GLU A 146 22.91 27.98 12.54
C GLU A 146 22.42 29.44 12.52
N SER A 147 22.68 30.14 11.43
CA SER A 147 22.27 31.55 11.24
C SER A 147 20.75 31.73 11.17
N GLN A 148 20.00 30.67 10.90
CA GLN A 148 18.54 30.74 10.73
C GLN A 148 17.79 30.02 11.87
N ARG A 149 18.51 29.44 12.84
CA ARG A 149 17.88 28.69 13.96
C ARG A 149 17.15 29.61 14.91
N PHE A 150 15.95 29.24 15.28
CA PHE A 150 15.15 29.95 16.26
C PHE A 150 15.63 29.56 17.67
N TRP A 151 16.09 30.53 18.43
CA TRP A 151 16.67 30.35 19.78
C TRP A 151 17.84 29.32 19.81
N GLY A 152 18.56 29.17 18.70
CA GLY A 152 19.69 28.24 18.65
C GLY A 152 19.34 26.74 18.65
N LEU A 153 18.05 26.43 18.59
CA LEU A 153 17.58 25.03 18.59
C LEU A 153 17.90 24.36 17.24
N LYS A 154 18.49 23.19 17.33
CA LYS A 154 18.85 22.39 16.14
C LYS A 154 17.59 21.68 15.63
N GLU A 155 17.06 22.17 14.53
CA GLU A 155 15.84 21.67 13.92
C GLU A 155 16.11 21.10 12.53
N LEU A 156 15.40 20.04 12.20
CA LEU A 156 15.48 19.42 10.88
C LEU A 156 14.92 20.38 9.81
N ASP A 157 15.63 20.51 8.70
CA ASP A 157 15.16 21.30 7.57
C ASP A 157 14.14 20.49 6.76
N VAL A 158 12.88 20.67 7.09
CA VAL A 158 11.78 19.94 6.46
C VAL A 158 11.67 20.20 4.96
N SER A 159 12.18 21.35 4.47
CA SER A 159 12.13 21.70 3.04
C SER A 159 12.89 20.70 2.16
N LYS A 160 13.80 19.93 2.75
CA LYS A 160 14.62 18.92 2.06
C LYS A 160 13.93 17.57 1.93
N LEU A 161 12.79 17.39 2.56
CA LEU A 161 12.09 16.10 2.60
C LEU A 161 11.27 15.87 1.34
N TRP A 162 11.93 15.38 0.31
CA TRP A 162 11.33 15.05 -0.99
C TRP A 162 11.42 13.55 -1.22
N TYR A 163 10.30 12.96 -1.65
CA TYR A 163 10.20 11.55 -1.98
C TYR A 163 9.99 11.39 -3.49
N THR A 164 10.83 10.58 -4.10
CA THR A 164 10.73 10.23 -5.52
C THR A 164 10.24 8.79 -5.63
N TYR A 165 9.16 8.58 -6.37
CA TYR A 165 8.60 7.25 -6.58
C TYR A 165 8.22 7.05 -8.04
N GLN A 166 8.08 5.79 -8.41
CA GLN A 166 7.68 5.40 -9.77
C GLN A 166 6.36 4.65 -9.72
N TRP A 167 5.54 4.90 -10.73
CA TRP A 167 4.28 4.20 -10.89
C TRP A 167 4.04 3.91 -12.37
N ILE A 168 3.23 2.89 -12.66
CA ILE A 168 2.96 2.45 -14.04
C ILE A 168 1.63 3.05 -14.48
N ASP A 169 1.66 3.78 -15.59
CA ASP A 169 0.46 4.35 -16.21
C ASP A 169 -0.27 3.26 -17.02
N TYR A 170 -1.02 2.43 -16.30
CA TYR A 170 -1.77 1.31 -16.91
C TYR A 170 -2.82 1.81 -17.91
N LYS A 171 -3.40 2.99 -17.69
CA LYS A 171 -4.38 3.56 -18.62
C LYS A 171 -3.75 3.86 -19.98
N ALA A 172 -2.61 4.55 -19.97
CA ALA A 172 -1.88 4.85 -21.20
C ALA A 172 -1.40 3.56 -21.86
N ALA A 173 -0.91 2.61 -21.06
CA ALA A 173 -0.41 1.31 -21.58
C ALA A 173 -1.52 0.48 -22.23
N ALA A 174 -2.76 0.60 -21.76
CA ALA A 174 -3.90 -0.20 -22.26
C ALA A 174 -4.51 0.35 -23.55
N LEU A 175 -4.19 1.58 -23.93
CA LEU A 175 -4.74 2.16 -25.16
C LEU A 175 -4.25 1.38 -26.40
N SER A 176 -5.17 1.06 -27.31
CA SER A 176 -4.87 0.30 -28.52
C SER A 176 -3.81 0.97 -29.40
N LYS A 177 -3.77 2.30 -29.43
CA LYS A 177 -2.74 3.08 -30.16
C LYS A 177 -1.32 2.83 -29.63
N ASN A 178 -1.19 2.40 -28.38
CA ASN A 178 0.09 2.18 -27.70
C ASN A 178 0.52 0.70 -27.68
N ARG A 179 -0.16 -0.17 -28.45
CA ARG A 179 0.07 -1.62 -28.43
C ARG A 179 1.52 -2.00 -28.76
N GLY A 180 2.17 -1.27 -29.67
CA GLY A 180 3.55 -1.53 -30.09
C GLY A 180 4.60 -0.72 -29.36
N VAL A 181 4.20 0.10 -28.40
CA VAL A 181 5.14 1.00 -27.67
C VAL A 181 5.83 0.20 -26.54
N GLU A 182 7.12 0.46 -26.39
CA GLU A 182 7.94 -0.14 -25.33
C GLU A 182 7.34 0.14 -23.96
N ARG A 183 7.20 -0.89 -23.13
CA ARG A 183 6.51 -0.81 -21.84
C ARG A 183 7.20 0.13 -20.83
N SER A 184 8.51 0.27 -20.93
CA SER A 184 9.28 1.19 -20.06
C SER A 184 8.81 2.65 -20.15
N LYS A 185 8.24 3.05 -21.31
CA LYS A 185 7.76 4.42 -21.54
C LYS A 185 6.53 4.78 -20.70
N PHE A 186 5.87 3.77 -20.13
CA PHE A 186 4.69 3.99 -19.29
C PHE A 186 5.03 4.05 -17.79
N ILE A 187 6.32 3.96 -17.45
CA ILE A 187 6.79 4.16 -16.09
C ILE A 187 6.93 5.67 -15.87
N ARG A 188 6.14 6.21 -14.95
CA ARG A 188 6.17 7.63 -14.59
C ARG A 188 6.96 7.79 -13.29
N THR A 189 7.81 8.79 -13.24
CA THR A 189 8.54 9.18 -12.04
C THR A 189 7.96 10.49 -11.52
N GLU A 190 7.56 10.51 -10.26
CA GLU A 190 7.04 11.70 -9.59
C GLU A 190 7.90 12.01 -8.37
N LYS A 191 8.11 13.30 -8.11
CA LYS A 191 8.83 13.80 -6.95
C LYS A 191 7.89 14.70 -6.16
N THR A 192 7.67 14.36 -4.89
CA THR A 192 6.68 15.02 -4.05
C THR A 192 7.31 15.39 -2.71
N TYR A 193 7.03 16.61 -2.26
CA TYR A 193 7.36 17.08 -0.93
C TYR A 193 6.46 16.35 0.08
N VAL A 194 7.04 15.78 1.15
CA VAL A 194 6.29 14.84 2.00
C VAL A 194 5.78 15.44 3.31
N TYR A 195 6.37 16.54 3.79
CA TYR A 195 6.01 17.09 5.08
C TYR A 195 4.62 17.76 5.01
N PRO A 196 3.69 17.47 5.92
CA PRO A 196 2.35 18.04 5.87
C PRO A 196 2.37 19.54 6.24
N ASP A 197 1.32 20.27 5.84
CA ASP A 197 1.14 21.67 6.24
C ASP A 197 0.68 21.71 7.69
N THR A 198 1.61 21.97 8.60
CA THR A 198 1.33 22.04 10.04
C THR A 198 0.63 23.34 10.45
N LEU A 199 0.53 24.31 9.53
CA LEU A 199 -0.13 25.61 9.80
C LEU A 199 -1.60 25.64 9.39
N CYS A 200 -2.15 24.53 8.92
CA CYS A 200 -3.54 24.45 8.44
C CYS A 200 -4.54 24.86 9.55
N TRP A 201 -4.31 24.42 10.79
CA TRP A 201 -5.18 24.78 11.92
C TRP A 201 -5.15 26.27 12.22
N VAL A 202 -3.96 26.89 12.19
CA VAL A 202 -3.79 28.33 12.44
C VAL A 202 -4.47 29.15 11.35
N ARG A 203 -4.32 28.70 10.10
CA ARG A 203 -4.90 29.39 8.94
C ARG A 203 -6.43 29.35 8.95
N ASP A 204 -7.00 28.19 9.27
CA ASP A 204 -8.44 27.98 9.19
C ASP A 204 -9.17 28.47 10.47
N PHE A 205 -8.45 28.49 11.59
CA PHE A 205 -9.01 28.88 12.91
C PHE A 205 -8.14 29.97 13.55
N THR A 206 -8.14 31.15 12.94
CA THR A 206 -7.24 32.25 13.31
C THR A 206 -7.46 32.78 14.73
N TYR A 207 -8.63 32.51 15.34
CA TYR A 207 -8.94 32.95 16.68
C TYR A 207 -8.55 31.95 17.79
N SER A 208 -7.98 30.83 17.42
CA SER A 208 -7.73 29.70 18.32
C SER A 208 -6.26 29.55 18.69
N TYR A 209 -5.58 30.63 18.99
CA TYR A 209 -4.13 30.63 19.24
C TYR A 209 -3.69 29.71 20.36
N ASN A 210 -4.53 29.49 21.37
CA ASN A 210 -4.18 28.70 22.55
C ASN A 210 -4.76 27.29 22.52
N GLU A 211 -5.45 26.91 21.44
CA GLU A 211 -5.98 25.54 21.30
C GLU A 211 -4.82 24.57 21.09
N PRO A 212 -4.82 23.42 21.78
CA PRO A 212 -3.73 22.44 21.62
C PRO A 212 -3.54 21.98 20.17
N MET A 213 -4.62 21.90 19.40
CA MET A 213 -4.56 21.46 18.00
C MET A 213 -3.84 22.47 17.10
N THR A 214 -3.78 23.76 17.45
CA THR A 214 -3.05 24.75 16.66
C THR A 214 -1.55 24.67 16.89
N ARG A 215 -1.12 23.91 17.91
CA ARG A 215 0.29 23.74 18.25
C ARG A 215 0.64 22.24 18.24
N ASN A 216 1.62 21.87 17.47
CA ASN A 216 2.19 20.54 17.47
C ASN A 216 1.21 19.38 17.21
N TYR A 217 0.11 19.62 16.52
CA TYR A 217 -0.87 18.58 16.20
C TYR A 217 -0.21 17.36 15.56
N PHE A 218 0.69 17.61 14.61
CA PHE A 218 1.36 16.53 13.87
C PHE A 218 2.40 15.78 14.71
N HIS A 219 3.00 16.43 15.71
CA HIS A 219 4.14 15.85 16.46
C HIS A 219 3.79 15.38 17.87
N HIS A 220 2.75 15.93 18.48
CA HIS A 220 2.45 15.63 19.88
C HIS A 220 1.83 14.24 20.02
N ALA A 221 2.34 13.45 20.97
CA ALA A 221 1.91 12.08 21.21
C ALA A 221 0.41 11.93 21.52
N ALA A 222 -0.20 12.95 22.10
CA ALA A 222 -1.65 12.92 22.39
C ALA A 222 -2.51 12.82 21.12
N PHE A 223 -1.97 13.24 19.97
CA PHE A 223 -2.68 13.21 18.69
C PHE A 223 -2.16 12.11 17.73
N ASP A 224 -1.43 11.14 18.26
CA ASP A 224 -0.85 10.06 17.45
C ASP A 224 -1.93 9.28 16.68
N ASP A 225 -3.03 8.97 17.35
CA ASP A 225 -4.13 8.19 16.78
C ASP A 225 -5.22 9.05 16.12
N TYR A 226 -5.01 10.38 16.05
CA TYR A 226 -5.90 11.29 15.35
C TYR A 226 -5.58 11.33 13.86
N PRO A 227 -6.56 11.62 13.00
CA PRO A 227 -6.34 11.67 11.55
C PRO A 227 -5.30 12.73 11.16
N VAL A 228 -4.47 12.42 10.19
CA VAL A 228 -3.48 13.39 9.68
C VAL A 228 -4.20 14.50 8.90
N VAL A 229 -3.80 15.74 9.14
CA VAL A 229 -4.38 16.95 8.52
C VAL A 229 -3.27 17.72 7.82
N GLY A 230 -3.63 18.54 6.83
CA GLY A 230 -2.67 19.35 6.09
C GLY A 230 -1.92 18.58 5.00
N VAL A 231 -2.50 17.48 4.50
CA VAL A 231 -1.90 16.63 3.47
C VAL A 231 -2.58 16.89 2.13
N THR A 232 -1.79 17.18 1.11
CA THR A 232 -2.27 17.36 -0.26
C THR A 232 -2.54 16.00 -0.93
N PHE A 233 -3.28 16.03 -2.03
CA PHE A 233 -3.58 14.83 -2.82
C PHE A 233 -2.30 14.14 -3.32
N ASP A 234 -1.30 14.91 -3.76
CA ASP A 234 -0.04 14.34 -4.25
C ASP A 234 0.78 13.72 -3.11
N GLN A 235 0.73 14.31 -1.92
CA GLN A 235 1.33 13.73 -0.73
C GLN A 235 0.65 12.41 -0.36
N ALA A 236 -0.68 12.35 -0.46
CA ALA A 236 -1.43 11.11 -0.20
C ALA A 236 -1.08 10.02 -1.23
N LYS A 237 -0.89 10.38 -2.51
CA LYS A 237 -0.41 9.44 -3.54
C LYS A 237 1.00 8.91 -3.20
N ALA A 238 1.88 9.81 -2.80
CA ALA A 238 3.26 9.45 -2.41
C ALA A 238 3.26 8.49 -1.22
N PHE A 239 2.44 8.76 -0.20
CA PHE A 239 2.25 7.88 0.96
C PHE A 239 1.78 6.49 0.53
N ASN A 240 0.78 6.43 -0.36
CA ASN A 240 0.25 5.15 -0.87
C ASN A 240 1.31 4.38 -1.67
N ALA A 241 2.13 5.08 -2.45
CA ALA A 241 3.24 4.47 -3.20
C ALA A 241 4.28 3.87 -2.24
N TRP A 242 4.64 4.62 -1.17
CA TRP A 242 5.54 4.14 -0.12
C TRP A 242 4.96 2.93 0.62
N ARG A 243 3.69 3.01 1.04
CA ARG A 243 3.00 1.92 1.74
C ARG A 243 2.90 0.66 0.87
N THR A 244 2.63 0.83 -0.43
CA THR A 244 2.65 -0.26 -1.41
C THR A 244 4.02 -0.94 -1.46
N ARG A 245 5.09 -0.15 -1.55
CA ARG A 245 6.46 -0.66 -1.56
C ARG A 245 6.77 -1.42 -0.26
N LEU A 246 6.43 -0.84 0.88
CA LEU A 246 6.62 -1.47 2.19
C LEU A 246 5.90 -2.83 2.27
N TRP A 247 4.67 -2.89 1.79
CA TRP A 247 3.88 -4.12 1.75
C TRP A 247 4.49 -5.16 0.79
N MET A 248 4.94 -4.71 -0.37
CA MET A 248 5.60 -5.59 -1.35
C MET A 248 6.91 -6.16 -0.79
N ASP A 249 7.71 -5.33 -0.15
CA ASP A 249 8.97 -5.75 0.49
C ASP A 249 8.68 -6.78 1.61
N TYR A 250 7.66 -6.57 2.38
CA TYR A 250 7.21 -7.53 3.41
C TYR A 250 6.77 -8.85 2.76
N LYS A 251 6.02 -8.81 1.72
CA LYS A 251 5.61 -10.02 0.98
C LYS A 251 6.77 -10.71 0.30
N UNK A 252 7.51 -9.97 -0.16
CA UNK A 252 8.66 -10.50 -0.84
C UNK A 252 9.58 -11.21 0.15
N UNK A 253 9.28 -10.92 1.30
CA UNK A 253 10.00 -11.58 2.33
C UNK A 253 9.35 -12.88 2.74
N UNK A 254 8.04 -12.81 2.44
CA UNK A 254 7.24 -13.94 2.76
C UNK A 254 6.95 -14.83 1.53
N UNK A 255 7.51 -14.69 0.52
CA UNK A 255 7.42 -15.48 -0.66
C UNK A 255 6.09 -15.47 -1.33
N UNK A 256 5.38 -14.51 -1.01
CA UNK A 256 4.11 -14.38 -1.64
C UNK A 256 4.15 -13.35 -2.73
N UNK A 257 3.54 -13.53 -3.73
CA UNK A 257 3.46 -12.61 -4.80
C UNK A 257 2.16 -11.92 -4.78
N UNK A 258 2.08 -10.94 -4.66
CA UNK A 258 0.88 -10.21 -4.78
C UNK A 258 1.12 -8.82 -5.20
N UNK A 259 0.40 -8.35 -5.97
CA UNK A 259 0.44 -7.04 -6.43
C UNK A 259 -0.58 -6.23 -5.79
N UNK A 260 -0.31 -5.65 -4.94
CA UNK A 260 -1.19 -4.76 -4.32
C UNK A 260 -0.70 -3.36 -4.45
N UNK A 261 -1.50 -2.57 -4.88
CA UNK A 261 -1.22 -1.18 -4.99
C UNK A 261 -2.21 -0.45 -4.17
N UNK A 262 -1.79 0.32 -3.36
CA UNK A 262 -2.60 1.15 -2.60
C UNK A 262 -2.89 2.36 -3.40
N UNK A 263 -4.06 2.59 -3.49
CA UNK A 263 -4.51 3.71 -4.27
C UNK A 263 -5.24 4.63 -3.38
N UNK A 264 -5.32 5.79 -3.64
CA UNK A 264 -6.07 6.77 -2.93
C UNK A 264 -7.48 6.66 -3.36
N UNK A 265 -8.23 6.81 -2.62
CA UNK A 265 -9.59 6.74 -2.87
C UNK A 265 -9.98 8.01 -3.59
N UNK A 266 -10.12 7.94 -4.60
CA UNK A 266 -10.69 8.96 -5.39
C UNK A 266 -12.14 8.72 -5.46
N ARG A 267 -13.06 9.87 -5.79
CA ARG A 267 -14.49 9.76 -5.97
C ARG A 267 -14.80 8.76 -7.10
N GLY A 268 -15.47 7.68 -6.77
CA GLY A 268 -15.83 6.62 -7.73
C GLY A 268 -14.77 5.55 -7.98
N ARG A 269 -13.66 5.62 -7.28
CA ARG A 269 -12.71 4.51 -7.22
C ARG A 269 -12.28 4.30 -5.78
N VAL A 270 -12.89 3.36 -5.18
CA VAL A 270 -12.44 2.87 -3.88
C VAL A 270 -11.15 2.09 -4.15
N GLY A 271 -10.15 2.34 -3.35
CA GLY A 271 -8.81 1.79 -3.57
C GLY A 271 -8.82 0.29 -3.80
N VAL A 272 -8.41 -0.10 -4.99
CA VAL A 272 -8.39 -1.50 -5.39
C VAL A 272 -6.97 -2.02 -5.27
N CYS A 273 -6.77 -2.92 -4.35
CA CYS A 273 -5.67 -3.87 -4.45
C CYS A 273 -6.17 -5.04 -5.29
N SER A 274 -5.95 -4.98 -6.58
CA SER A 274 -6.24 -6.10 -7.47
C SER A 274 -5.01 -6.98 -7.64
#